data_44a1cd25dc4a64ee74855eab5a655ec7
#
_entry.id   44a1cd25dc4a64ee74855eab5a655ec7
#
_cell.length_a   1.000
_cell.length_b   1.000
_cell.length_c   1.000
_cell.angle_alpha   90.00
_cell.angle_beta   90.00
_cell.angle_gamma   90.00
#
_symmetry.space_group_name_H-M   'P 1'
#
loop_
_entity.id
_entity.type
_entity.pdbx_description
1 polymer ?
#
loop_
_entity_poly.entity_id
_entity_poly.type
_entity_poly.pdbx_seq_one_letter_code
_entity_poly.pdbx_strand_id
1 'polypeptide(L)'
;MKKIIIISCFVTLFGLSCLGQNTNIQPEYVNPFWYLPKMQSLLNDFDTKELQSIYEPVVVTIPPCNTWRDICVMPDGEIRIYGSQNKKNFYDKGERIYLASRNCGLSWKKFAATPNELGQSVRSPYSGKYITVITLDEFWNYSPKEAGIYVITSTDSPASTDLIWKKISNHPYQHFRTLIPLRSRQRWIAPAQTRIHQSGQVVLLLSDDDGETWREVLLKSVPKHKIEPPHQGLRWQNGACEPTVTEFTDGTLMLIARTSQDYHYKYISRDGGETWTAPEPSGFHGTLTMPTLYRLSDGRTLFFWCNTQPLPELRHEDQFPPLSKGELNGEGGEDVFTNRDANHAAISDDDGKTWKGFREIWLNTIRNDADFRTKGGNNEVLDKSVHQFEALELPFGKVLLSFGQHPVSRKVVIFDPKWLYEKNRAEDFRTGMGNLSTQVYLKSVSGNFRGFSGHCAWNRTNGAVMVPDPDGNFQEALLISRIKDERLFSEVQGAVWNFPATGNGEIKVRLRVRGEGIRLSLTDRWFNPIDVTIKDLAQFTFVVGKNDLPADNWTEIRIVWNTEKRTAEFFNGNKVLFHKEMQTNTEHGLSYLHIQSLAETEDSKGTLIKKLEMKEF
;
A
#
# COMPACT_ATOMS: atom_id res chain seq x y z
N MET A 1 -88.60 15.57 26.53
CA MET A 1 -87.49 15.28 25.59
C MET A 1 -86.33 14.71 26.35
N LYS A 2 -86.27 13.41 26.52
CA LYS A 2 -85.18 12.70 27.17
C LYS A 2 -84.69 11.62 26.20
N LYS A 3 -83.44 11.68 25.80
CA LYS A 3 -82.79 10.65 24.97
C LYS A 3 -82.35 9.50 25.85
N ILE A 4 -82.88 8.35 25.52
CA ILE A 4 -82.49 7.07 26.13
C ILE A 4 -81.27 6.52 25.32
N ILE A 5 -80.17 6.18 26.02
CA ILE A 5 -79.01 5.49 25.46
C ILE A 5 -79.17 4.04 25.81
N ILE A 6 -79.23 3.17 24.80
CA ILE A 6 -79.23 1.71 24.93
C ILE A 6 -77.75 1.27 24.80
N ILE A 7 -77.21 0.63 25.85
CA ILE A 7 -75.96 -0.05 25.83
C ILE A 7 -76.19 -1.50 25.49
N SER A 8 -75.69 -1.94 24.35
CA SER A 8 -75.70 -3.38 23.94
C SER A 8 -74.35 -4.00 24.33
N CYS A 9 -74.41 -4.96 25.25
CA CYS A 9 -73.25 -5.81 25.58
C CYS A 9 -73.10 -6.92 24.57
N PHE A 10 -72.03 -6.90 23.81
CA PHE A 10 -71.57 -8.07 23.05
C PHE A 10 -70.53 -8.81 23.88
N VAL A 11 -70.84 -10.03 24.28
CA VAL A 11 -69.91 -10.98 24.84
C VAL A 11 -69.27 -11.72 23.66
N THR A 12 -67.97 -11.46 23.46
CA THR A 12 -67.14 -12.20 22.49
C THR A 12 -66.30 -13.23 23.26
N LEU A 13 -66.50 -14.47 22.98
CA LEU A 13 -65.62 -15.58 23.41
C LEU A 13 -64.23 -15.41 22.78
N PHE A 14 -63.22 -15.20 23.60
CA PHE A 14 -61.85 -15.31 23.17
C PHE A 14 -61.39 -16.79 23.22
N GLY A 15 -61.20 -17.36 22.04
CA GLY A 15 -60.44 -18.61 21.90
C GLY A 15 -58.94 -18.28 22.11
N LEU A 16 -58.32 -18.87 23.13
CA LEU A 16 -56.85 -18.82 23.31
C LEU A 16 -56.20 -19.68 22.21
N SER A 17 -55.75 -19.01 21.13
CA SER A 17 -54.70 -19.60 20.28
C SER A 17 -53.34 -19.16 20.86
N CYS A 18 -52.63 -20.10 21.47
CA CYS A 18 -51.18 -19.96 21.74
C CYS A 18 -50.43 -19.83 20.42
N LEU A 19 -50.29 -18.61 19.96
CA LEU A 19 -49.25 -18.24 18.98
C LEU A 19 -47.96 -18.09 19.77
N GLY A 20 -47.09 -19.09 19.65
CA GLY A 20 -45.71 -18.98 20.04
C GLY A 20 -45.07 -17.78 19.30
N GLN A 21 -44.85 -16.68 20.01
CA GLN A 21 -43.97 -15.63 19.52
C GLN A 21 -42.58 -16.21 19.44
N ASN A 22 -42.17 -16.62 18.25
CA ASN A 22 -40.75 -16.69 17.91
C ASN A 22 -40.22 -15.26 17.97
N THR A 23 -39.78 -14.83 19.14
CA THR A 23 -38.93 -13.66 19.27
C THR A 23 -37.57 -14.04 18.70
N ASN A 24 -37.43 -13.96 17.39
CA ASN A 24 -36.13 -13.81 16.76
C ASN A 24 -35.59 -12.44 17.25
N ILE A 25 -35.01 -12.46 18.44
CA ILE A 25 -34.13 -11.36 18.88
C ILE A 25 -32.93 -11.46 17.92
N GLN A 26 -32.93 -10.62 16.90
CA GLN A 26 -31.72 -10.42 16.11
C GLN A 26 -30.64 -9.96 17.09
N PRO A 27 -29.48 -10.60 17.14
CA PRO A 27 -28.41 -10.17 18.01
C PRO A 27 -28.10 -8.70 17.73
N GLU A 28 -28.00 -7.90 18.78
CA GLU A 28 -27.66 -6.49 18.66
C GLU A 28 -26.31 -6.38 17.95
N TYR A 29 -26.24 -5.56 16.89
CA TYR A 29 -25.04 -5.34 16.11
C TYR A 29 -23.93 -4.78 16.98
N VAL A 30 -22.85 -5.53 17.16
CA VAL A 30 -21.68 -5.11 17.95
C VAL A 30 -20.82 -4.17 17.09
N ASN A 31 -20.52 -2.98 17.63
CA ASN A 31 -19.64 -2.04 16.96
C ASN A 31 -18.32 -2.72 16.54
N PRO A 32 -17.93 -2.71 15.25
CA PRO A 32 -16.67 -3.28 14.78
C PRO A 32 -15.42 -2.72 15.46
N PHE A 33 -15.53 -1.49 15.99
CA PHE A 33 -14.45 -0.81 16.74
C PHE A 33 -14.57 -0.99 18.26
N TRP A 34 -15.20 -2.07 18.71
CA TRP A 34 -15.42 -2.44 20.11
C TRP A 34 -14.15 -2.37 20.96
N TYR A 35 -13.01 -2.54 20.33
CA TYR A 35 -11.69 -2.61 20.97
C TYR A 35 -11.12 -1.23 21.34
N LEU A 36 -11.53 -0.13 20.70
CA LEU A 36 -10.99 1.20 20.96
C LEU A 36 -11.10 1.63 22.44
N PRO A 37 -12.29 1.53 23.10
CA PRO A 37 -12.36 1.84 24.53
C PRO A 37 -11.57 0.86 25.40
N LYS A 38 -11.41 -0.40 24.98
CA LYS A 38 -10.57 -1.37 25.70
C LYS A 38 -9.10 -0.99 25.63
N MET A 39 -8.60 -0.67 24.45
CA MET A 39 -7.24 -0.18 24.25
C MET A 39 -6.98 1.08 25.06
N GLN A 40 -7.90 2.05 25.04
CA GLN A 40 -7.77 3.28 25.76
C GLN A 40 -7.67 3.05 27.28
N SER A 41 -8.40 2.07 27.82
CA SER A 41 -8.36 1.72 29.24
C SER A 41 -7.03 1.10 29.70
N LEU A 42 -6.18 0.65 28.78
CA LEU A 42 -4.84 0.12 29.08
C LEU A 42 -3.78 1.20 29.20
N LEU A 43 -4.05 2.42 28.71
CA LEU A 43 -3.08 3.51 28.68
C LEU A 43 -2.99 4.21 30.05
N ASN A 44 -1.78 4.44 30.52
CA ASN A 44 -1.51 5.39 31.57
C ASN A 44 -1.42 6.84 31.03
N ASP A 45 -1.21 7.82 31.91
CA ASP A 45 -1.13 9.23 31.51
C ASP A 45 0.06 9.54 30.59
N PHE A 46 1.18 8.85 30.76
CA PHE A 46 2.37 9.01 29.94
C PHE A 46 2.12 8.45 28.53
N ASP A 47 1.69 7.19 28.43
CA ASP A 47 1.36 6.54 27.16
C ASP A 47 0.29 7.33 26.40
N THR A 48 -0.70 7.88 27.12
CA THR A 48 -1.76 8.71 26.53
C THR A 48 -1.18 9.95 25.85
N LYS A 49 -0.30 10.68 26.55
CA LYS A 49 0.35 11.88 26.01
C LYS A 49 1.27 11.55 24.83
N GLU A 50 2.04 10.47 24.96
CA GLU A 50 2.93 10.00 23.89
C GLU A 50 2.12 9.65 22.64
N LEU A 51 1.08 8.82 22.74
CA LEU A 51 0.23 8.45 21.62
C LEU A 51 -0.42 9.67 20.96
N GLN A 52 -0.94 10.61 21.76
CA GLN A 52 -1.56 11.83 21.24
C GLN A 52 -0.55 12.74 20.51
N SER A 53 0.71 12.75 20.93
CA SER A 53 1.76 13.59 20.32
C SER A 53 2.22 13.12 18.94
N ILE A 54 1.99 11.86 18.61
CA ILE A 54 2.35 11.33 17.29
C ILE A 54 1.51 12.00 16.20
N TYR A 55 2.19 12.59 15.22
CA TYR A 55 1.56 13.23 14.07
C TYR A 55 2.04 12.62 12.74
N GLU A 56 3.32 12.74 12.42
CA GLU A 56 3.94 12.08 11.28
C GLU A 56 4.19 10.59 11.58
N PRO A 57 4.42 9.75 10.55
CA PRO A 57 4.74 8.34 10.74
C PRO A 57 5.99 8.11 11.60
N VAL A 58 5.81 7.42 12.72
CA VAL A 58 6.89 7.04 13.65
C VAL A 58 7.01 5.53 13.70
N VAL A 59 8.22 5.01 13.49
CA VAL A 59 8.51 3.57 13.64
C VAL A 59 8.50 3.21 15.12
N VAL A 60 7.56 2.37 15.53
CA VAL A 60 7.41 1.93 16.93
C VAL A 60 8.01 0.55 17.18
N THR A 61 8.16 -0.28 16.15
CA THR A 61 8.90 -1.54 16.25
C THR A 61 9.32 -2.08 14.89
N ILE A 62 10.33 -2.92 14.90
CA ILE A 62 10.81 -3.70 13.75
C ILE A 62 10.61 -5.18 14.13
N PRO A 63 9.53 -5.83 13.66
CA PRO A 63 9.28 -7.23 13.99
C PRO A 63 10.42 -8.14 13.53
N PRO A 64 10.92 -9.03 14.39
CA PRO A 64 12.05 -9.91 14.06
C PRO A 64 11.65 -11.13 13.23
N CYS A 65 10.45 -11.14 12.70
CA CYS A 65 9.85 -12.29 12.05
C CYS A 65 9.10 -11.90 10.79
N ASN A 66 8.94 -12.84 9.87
CA ASN A 66 8.02 -12.68 8.76
C ASN A 66 6.59 -12.79 9.28
N THR A 67 5.81 -11.74 9.09
CA THR A 67 4.38 -11.76 9.40
C THR A 67 3.60 -11.47 8.12
N TRP A 68 2.43 -12.06 7.99
CA TRP A 68 1.53 -11.83 6.89
C TRP A 68 0.16 -11.58 7.47
N ARG A 69 -0.24 -10.31 7.62
CA ARG A 69 -1.58 -9.95 8.05
C ARG A 69 -2.00 -10.63 9.35
N ASP A 70 -1.18 -10.52 10.35
CA ASP A 70 -1.34 -11.22 11.63
C ASP A 70 -1.57 -10.27 12.80
N ILE A 71 -2.09 -9.05 12.55
CA ILE A 71 -2.52 -8.16 13.61
C ILE A 71 -3.88 -8.62 14.13
N CYS A 72 -3.99 -8.82 15.42
CA CYS A 72 -5.26 -9.05 16.07
C CYS A 72 -5.36 -8.31 17.40
N VAL A 73 -6.57 -8.07 17.85
CA VAL A 73 -6.86 -7.42 19.13
C VAL A 73 -7.50 -8.42 20.06
N MET A 74 -6.90 -8.58 21.25
CA MET A 74 -7.40 -9.44 22.31
C MET A 74 -8.64 -8.82 22.98
N PRO A 75 -9.49 -9.63 23.64
CA PRO A 75 -10.69 -9.15 24.32
C PRO A 75 -10.46 -8.04 25.34
N ASP A 76 -9.27 -7.96 25.93
CA ASP A 76 -8.87 -6.93 26.88
C ASP A 76 -8.25 -5.68 26.25
N GLY A 77 -8.08 -5.66 24.92
CA GLY A 77 -7.48 -4.55 24.18
C GLY A 77 -5.99 -4.70 23.90
N GLU A 78 -5.33 -5.79 24.31
CA GLU A 78 -3.95 -6.07 23.93
C GLU A 78 -3.86 -6.28 22.41
N ILE A 79 -2.87 -5.65 21.77
CA ILE A 79 -2.59 -5.85 20.36
C ILE A 79 -1.54 -6.95 20.24
N ARG A 80 -1.76 -7.92 19.34
CA ARG A 80 -0.76 -8.93 18.97
C ARG A 80 -0.46 -8.89 17.48
N ILE A 81 0.82 -9.09 17.16
CA ILE A 81 1.29 -9.34 15.80
C ILE A 81 1.97 -10.69 15.78
N TYR A 82 1.39 -11.63 15.06
CA TYR A 82 1.92 -13.00 14.93
C TYR A 82 2.93 -13.09 13.80
N GLY A 83 3.82 -14.07 13.88
CA GLY A 83 4.81 -14.33 12.85
C GLY A 83 5.63 -15.58 13.10
N SER A 84 6.53 -15.88 12.19
CA SER A 84 7.46 -17.00 12.29
C SER A 84 8.91 -16.51 12.22
N GLN A 85 9.75 -16.98 13.10
CA GLN A 85 11.21 -16.74 13.11
C GLN A 85 11.99 -18.03 12.85
N ASN A 86 13.30 -17.92 12.65
CA ASN A 86 14.21 -19.05 12.47
C ASN A 86 13.84 -19.99 11.32
N LYS A 87 13.20 -19.44 10.27
CA LYS A 87 12.86 -20.21 9.07
C LYS A 87 14.13 -20.54 8.30
N LYS A 88 14.32 -21.82 7.97
CA LYS A 88 15.44 -22.31 7.16
C LYS A 88 15.27 -21.96 5.67
N ASN A 89 14.04 -21.82 5.22
CA ASN A 89 13.68 -21.47 3.86
C ASN A 89 12.24 -20.93 3.81
N PHE A 90 11.78 -20.51 2.63
CA PHE A 90 10.46 -19.93 2.44
C PHE A 90 9.31 -20.87 2.89
N TYR A 91 9.45 -22.18 2.68
CA TYR A 91 8.42 -23.18 3.01
C TYR A 91 8.49 -23.69 4.44
N ASP A 92 9.56 -23.35 5.17
CA ASP A 92 9.71 -23.74 6.56
C ASP A 92 8.70 -22.97 7.43
N LYS A 93 7.99 -23.67 8.29
CA LYS A 93 7.07 -23.05 9.25
C LYS A 93 7.79 -22.22 10.30
N GLY A 94 9.04 -22.56 10.59
CA GLY A 94 9.83 -21.89 11.62
C GLY A 94 9.22 -22.01 13.02
N GLU A 95 9.68 -21.17 13.91
CA GLU A 95 9.14 -21.02 15.25
C GLU A 95 8.08 -19.92 15.26
N ARG A 96 6.87 -20.26 15.67
CA ARG A 96 5.80 -19.28 15.75
C ARG A 96 5.94 -18.41 17.00
N ILE A 97 5.87 -17.11 16.82
CA ILE A 97 5.96 -16.11 17.88
C ILE A 97 4.87 -15.07 17.73
N TYR A 98 4.66 -14.26 18.75
CA TYR A 98 3.93 -13.01 18.62
C TYR A 98 4.63 -11.88 19.38
N LEU A 99 4.42 -10.67 18.91
CA LEU A 99 4.70 -9.44 19.63
C LEU A 99 3.41 -8.96 20.25
N ALA A 100 3.44 -8.59 21.51
CA ALA A 100 2.29 -8.05 22.24
C ALA A 100 2.54 -6.63 22.70
N SER A 101 1.52 -5.77 22.57
CA SER A 101 1.51 -4.42 23.09
C SER A 101 0.25 -4.17 23.92
N ARG A 102 0.43 -3.61 25.11
CA ARG A 102 -0.65 -3.19 26.01
C ARG A 102 -0.78 -1.66 26.11
N ASN A 103 -0.04 -0.92 25.31
CA ASN A 103 -0.07 0.53 25.26
C ASN A 103 -0.22 1.04 23.81
N CYS A 104 -1.19 0.46 23.08
CA CYS A 104 -1.56 0.87 21.72
C CYS A 104 -0.40 0.87 20.73
N GLY A 105 0.54 -0.06 20.86
CA GLY A 105 1.66 -0.20 19.92
C GLY A 105 2.89 0.65 20.24
N LEU A 106 2.89 1.47 21.28
CA LEU A 106 4.06 2.29 21.66
C LEU A 106 5.25 1.44 22.11
N SER A 107 4.99 0.30 22.73
CA SER A 107 6.04 -0.66 23.10
C SER A 107 5.57 -2.10 22.92
N TRP A 108 6.54 -3.00 22.70
CA TRP A 108 6.27 -4.39 22.32
C TRP A 108 7.13 -5.38 23.09
N LYS A 109 6.54 -6.51 23.45
CA LYS A 109 7.22 -7.66 24.05
C LYS A 109 7.04 -8.89 23.16
N LYS A 110 8.08 -9.70 23.02
CA LYS A 110 8.06 -10.94 22.23
C LYS A 110 7.74 -12.15 23.09
N PHE A 111 6.88 -13.03 22.58
CA PHE A 111 6.47 -14.28 23.23
C PHE A 111 6.49 -15.42 22.21
N ALA A 112 6.64 -16.65 22.69
CA ALA A 112 6.37 -17.84 21.90
C ALA A 112 4.84 -17.99 21.72
N ALA A 113 4.39 -18.29 20.52
CA ALA A 113 2.99 -18.61 20.25
C ALA A 113 2.78 -20.12 20.31
N THR A 114 1.61 -20.54 20.78
CA THR A 114 1.23 -21.94 20.68
C THR A 114 0.94 -22.31 19.22
N PRO A 115 1.16 -23.57 18.78
CA PRO A 115 0.96 -23.96 17.40
C PRO A 115 -0.47 -23.73 16.88
N ASN A 116 -1.45 -23.71 17.76
CA ASN A 116 -2.88 -23.67 17.41
C ASN A 116 -3.50 -22.26 17.53
N GLU A 117 -2.79 -21.26 17.98
CA GLU A 117 -3.29 -19.88 17.98
C GLU A 117 -3.43 -19.36 16.55
N LEU A 118 -4.59 -18.86 16.17
CA LEU A 118 -4.83 -18.41 14.79
C LEU A 118 -4.27 -17.04 14.48
N GLY A 119 -4.46 -16.08 15.34
CA GLY A 119 -3.95 -14.72 15.18
C GLY A 119 -4.80 -13.81 14.27
N GLN A 120 -5.32 -14.28 13.15
CA GLN A 120 -5.99 -13.47 12.13
C GLN A 120 -7.51 -13.35 12.24
N SER A 121 -8.07 -13.62 13.40
CA SER A 121 -9.52 -13.66 13.55
C SER A 121 -10.12 -12.27 13.67
N VAL A 122 -11.26 -12.07 13.00
CA VAL A 122 -12.10 -10.89 13.12
C VAL A 122 -13.27 -11.22 14.04
N ARG A 123 -13.57 -10.34 14.99
CA ARG A 123 -14.73 -10.51 15.86
C ARG A 123 -16.02 -10.24 15.10
N SER A 124 -16.94 -11.19 15.14
CA SER A 124 -18.25 -11.02 14.52
C SER A 124 -19.04 -9.90 15.21
N PRO A 125 -19.54 -8.92 14.44
CA PRO A 125 -20.47 -7.94 14.99
C PRO A 125 -21.88 -8.52 15.23
N TYR A 126 -22.15 -9.75 14.75
CA TYR A 126 -23.47 -10.38 14.83
C TYR A 126 -23.59 -11.34 16.01
N SER A 127 -22.52 -12.08 16.34
CA SER A 127 -22.53 -13.07 17.43
C SER A 127 -21.45 -12.84 18.48
N GLY A 128 -20.46 -12.01 18.18
CA GLY A 128 -19.30 -11.80 19.05
C GLY A 128 -18.23 -12.89 18.96
N LYS A 129 -18.43 -13.98 18.22
CA LYS A 129 -17.42 -15.01 17.97
C LYS A 129 -16.30 -14.48 17.09
N TYR A 130 -15.13 -15.09 17.16
CA TYR A 130 -14.00 -14.78 16.30
C TYR A 130 -13.99 -15.71 15.09
N ILE A 131 -13.82 -15.16 13.89
CA ILE A 131 -13.90 -15.88 12.63
C ILE A 131 -12.66 -15.57 11.80
N THR A 132 -12.10 -16.60 11.17
CA THR A 132 -11.09 -16.45 10.09
C THR A 132 -11.39 -17.44 8.97
N VAL A 133 -10.97 -17.08 7.76
CA VAL A 133 -11.01 -17.95 6.58
C VAL A 133 -9.60 -18.17 6.07
N ILE A 134 -9.20 -19.41 5.93
CA ILE A 134 -7.88 -19.78 5.44
C ILE A 134 -7.96 -20.80 4.30
N THR A 135 -6.90 -20.87 3.51
CA THR A 135 -6.67 -21.92 2.54
C THR A 135 -5.56 -22.84 3.02
N LEU A 136 -5.81 -24.14 2.96
CA LEU A 136 -4.77 -25.17 3.03
C LEU A 136 -4.58 -25.71 1.61
N ASP A 137 -3.37 -25.61 1.07
CA ASP A 137 -3.04 -26.10 -0.26
C ASP A 137 -1.70 -26.84 -0.30
N GLU A 138 -1.43 -27.53 -1.42
CA GLU A 138 -0.20 -28.28 -1.61
C GLU A 138 1.04 -27.39 -1.65
N PHE A 139 0.88 -26.14 -2.05
CA PHE A 139 1.98 -25.18 -2.05
C PHE A 139 2.58 -24.96 -0.65
N TRP A 140 1.75 -25.12 0.38
CA TRP A 140 2.15 -25.03 1.79
C TRP A 140 2.39 -26.40 2.44
N ASN A 141 2.64 -27.44 1.64
CA ASN A 141 2.89 -28.82 2.10
C ASN A 141 1.68 -29.49 2.81
N TYR A 142 0.46 -29.12 2.45
CA TYR A 142 -0.72 -29.90 2.85
C TYR A 142 -1.03 -30.96 1.82
N SER A 143 -1.50 -32.10 2.27
CA SER A 143 -1.90 -33.19 1.36
C SER A 143 -3.15 -32.80 0.54
N PRO A 144 -3.36 -33.37 -0.66
CA PRO A 144 -4.58 -33.13 -1.44
C PRO A 144 -5.87 -33.42 -0.67
N LYS A 145 -5.81 -34.34 0.30
CA LYS A 145 -6.97 -34.67 1.16
C LYS A 145 -7.31 -33.54 2.14
N GLU A 146 -6.30 -32.83 2.60
CA GLU A 146 -6.42 -31.69 3.51
C GLU A 146 -6.66 -30.38 2.76
N ALA A 147 -6.29 -30.31 1.50
CA ALA A 147 -6.44 -29.10 0.69
C ALA A 147 -7.90 -28.61 0.64
N GLY A 148 -8.08 -27.29 0.67
CA GLY A 148 -9.38 -26.64 0.61
C GLY A 148 -9.44 -25.37 1.44
N ILE A 149 -10.65 -24.82 1.53
CA ILE A 149 -10.94 -23.63 2.31
C ILE A 149 -11.61 -24.03 3.61
N TYR A 150 -11.13 -23.41 4.68
CA TYR A 150 -11.65 -23.62 6.03
C TYR A 150 -12.09 -22.33 6.66
N VAL A 151 -13.24 -22.34 7.29
CA VAL A 151 -13.65 -21.35 8.28
C VAL A 151 -13.26 -21.88 9.66
N ILE A 152 -12.61 -21.05 10.43
CA ILE A 152 -12.18 -21.37 11.79
C ILE A 152 -12.81 -20.36 12.72
N THR A 153 -13.46 -20.84 13.77
CA THR A 153 -14.14 -20.01 14.75
C THR A 153 -13.70 -20.32 16.16
N SER A 154 -13.71 -19.29 17.02
CA SER A 154 -13.61 -19.43 18.48
C SER A 154 -14.60 -18.49 19.16
N THR A 155 -14.99 -18.79 20.38
CA THR A 155 -16.00 -18.00 21.12
C THR A 155 -15.39 -17.02 22.10
N ASP A 156 -14.14 -17.21 22.48
CA ASP A 156 -13.48 -16.50 23.59
C ASP A 156 -12.40 -15.50 23.13
N SER A 157 -11.57 -15.88 22.18
CA SER A 157 -10.42 -15.05 21.81
C SER A 157 -9.78 -15.46 20.47
N PRO A 158 -9.07 -14.55 19.79
CA PRO A 158 -8.22 -14.91 18.65
C PRO A 158 -7.08 -15.87 19.01
N ALA A 159 -6.68 -15.90 20.27
CA ALA A 159 -5.62 -16.77 20.80
C ALA A 159 -6.18 -18.08 21.39
N SER A 160 -7.44 -18.38 21.19
CA SER A 160 -8.06 -19.63 21.66
C SER A 160 -7.37 -20.86 21.07
N THR A 161 -7.28 -21.90 21.88
CA THR A 161 -6.91 -23.24 21.43
C THR A 161 -8.14 -24.13 21.19
N ASP A 162 -9.30 -23.68 21.63
CA ASP A 162 -10.59 -24.35 21.39
C ASP A 162 -11.19 -23.80 20.10
N LEU A 163 -10.78 -24.42 18.99
CA LEU A 163 -11.10 -23.98 17.65
C LEU A 163 -12.04 -24.95 16.95
N ILE A 164 -13.08 -24.41 16.36
CA ILE A 164 -14.00 -25.16 15.50
C ILE A 164 -13.58 -24.96 14.04
N TRP A 165 -13.16 -26.04 13.39
CA TRP A 165 -12.75 -26.06 11.99
C TRP A 165 -13.86 -26.62 11.12
N LYS A 166 -14.23 -25.88 10.09
CA LYS A 166 -15.25 -26.29 9.12
C LYS A 166 -14.70 -26.13 7.71
N LYS A 167 -14.57 -27.22 6.97
CA LYS A 167 -14.23 -27.18 5.54
C LYS A 167 -15.44 -26.69 4.76
N ILE A 168 -15.29 -25.63 3.98
CA ILE A 168 -16.38 -25.00 3.22
C ILE A 168 -16.24 -25.19 1.71
N SER A 169 -15.04 -25.47 1.21
CA SER A 169 -14.79 -25.74 -0.22
C SER A 169 -13.57 -26.62 -0.40
N ASN A 170 -13.58 -27.40 -1.49
CA ASN A 170 -12.41 -28.15 -1.96
C ASN A 170 -11.54 -27.34 -2.92
N HIS A 171 -11.95 -26.14 -3.33
CA HIS A 171 -11.17 -25.30 -4.21
C HIS A 171 -10.04 -24.62 -3.42
N PRO A 172 -8.78 -24.71 -3.88
CA PRO A 172 -7.65 -24.07 -3.22
C PRO A 172 -7.55 -22.60 -3.64
N TYR A 173 -8.51 -21.77 -3.22
CA TYR A 173 -8.35 -20.33 -3.39
C TYR A 173 -7.20 -19.85 -2.54
N GLN A 174 -6.46 -18.86 -3.05
CA GLN A 174 -5.24 -18.39 -2.40
C GLN A 174 -5.44 -16.99 -1.85
N HIS A 175 -4.63 -16.65 -0.84
CA HIS A 175 -4.51 -15.30 -0.32
C HIS A 175 -5.82 -14.63 0.08
N PHE A 176 -6.57 -15.27 0.98
CA PHE A 176 -7.68 -14.58 1.63
C PHE A 176 -7.18 -13.32 2.32
N ARG A 177 -7.93 -12.24 2.11
CA ARG A 177 -7.71 -10.96 2.78
C ARG A 177 -8.57 -10.89 4.02
N THR A 178 -8.41 -9.82 4.78
CA THR A 178 -9.22 -9.58 5.98
C THR A 178 -10.71 -9.71 5.67
N LEU A 179 -11.41 -10.48 6.48
CA LEU A 179 -12.85 -10.59 6.46
C LEU A 179 -13.50 -9.26 6.74
N ILE A 180 -14.55 -8.95 5.99
CA ILE A 180 -15.30 -7.70 6.15
C ILE A 180 -16.74 -8.03 6.50
N PRO A 181 -17.22 -7.67 7.71
CA PRO A 181 -18.62 -7.68 8.03
C PRO A 181 -19.27 -6.42 7.45
N LEU A 182 -20.36 -6.57 6.71
CA LEU A 182 -21.10 -5.42 6.21
C LEU A 182 -21.95 -4.80 7.31
N ARG A 183 -22.07 -3.46 7.27
CA ARG A 183 -22.92 -2.68 8.17
C ARG A 183 -24.37 -2.59 7.65
N SER A 184 -24.51 -2.56 6.32
CA SER A 184 -25.80 -2.42 5.64
C SER A 184 -26.68 -3.65 5.73
N ARG A 185 -26.08 -4.82 6.00
CA ARG A 185 -26.78 -6.09 6.14
C ARG A 185 -25.92 -7.11 6.90
N GLN A 186 -26.56 -8.13 7.46
CA GLN A 186 -25.84 -9.24 8.07
C GLN A 186 -25.15 -10.09 6.98
N ARG A 187 -23.93 -9.73 6.63
CA ARG A 187 -23.13 -10.42 5.61
C ARG A 187 -21.64 -10.29 5.87
N TRP A 188 -20.93 -11.40 5.69
CA TRP A 188 -19.49 -11.43 5.58
C TRP A 188 -19.04 -11.47 4.13
N ILE A 189 -17.94 -10.77 3.84
CA ILE A 189 -17.21 -10.89 2.58
C ILE A 189 -15.79 -11.35 2.90
N ALA A 190 -15.36 -12.46 2.30
CA ALA A 190 -14.00 -12.96 2.32
C ALA A 190 -13.39 -12.79 0.92
N PRO A 191 -12.61 -11.70 0.67
CA PRO A 191 -11.99 -11.48 -0.63
C PRO A 191 -10.77 -12.38 -0.79
N ALA A 192 -10.66 -13.02 -1.94
CA ALA A 192 -9.59 -13.94 -2.28
C ALA A 192 -9.25 -13.88 -3.77
N GLN A 193 -8.29 -14.68 -4.17
CA GLN A 193 -7.95 -14.91 -5.56
C GLN A 193 -7.98 -16.40 -5.89
N THR A 194 -8.28 -16.69 -7.14
CA THR A 194 -8.12 -18.02 -7.72
C THR A 194 -7.08 -17.99 -8.83
N ARG A 195 -6.42 -19.10 -9.11
CA ARG A 195 -5.58 -19.29 -10.28
C ARG A 195 -6.32 -20.15 -11.29
N ILE A 196 -6.82 -19.54 -12.34
CA ILE A 196 -7.38 -20.23 -13.47
C ILE A 196 -6.41 -20.05 -14.64
N HIS A 197 -5.84 -21.15 -15.14
CA HIS A 197 -4.93 -21.14 -16.29
C HIS A 197 -3.80 -20.13 -16.19
N GLN A 198 -3.09 -20.08 -15.08
CA GLN A 198 -1.96 -19.16 -14.80
C GLN A 198 -2.34 -17.68 -14.67
N SER A 199 -3.61 -17.32 -14.81
CA SER A 199 -4.09 -15.96 -14.61
C SER A 199 -4.85 -15.85 -13.28
N GLY A 200 -4.51 -14.86 -12.47
CA GLY A 200 -5.26 -14.55 -11.25
C GLY A 200 -6.64 -13.97 -11.57
N GLN A 201 -7.63 -14.34 -10.78
CA GLN A 201 -8.98 -13.79 -10.86
C GLN A 201 -9.51 -13.59 -9.44
N VAL A 202 -10.19 -12.48 -9.23
CA VAL A 202 -10.79 -12.18 -7.93
C VAL A 202 -12.00 -13.08 -7.70
N VAL A 203 -12.05 -13.68 -6.52
CA VAL A 203 -13.18 -14.42 -6.02
C VAL A 203 -13.57 -13.90 -4.64
N LEU A 204 -14.85 -13.84 -4.36
CA LEU A 204 -15.38 -13.48 -3.06
C LEU A 204 -16.18 -14.66 -2.51
N LEU A 205 -16.01 -14.93 -1.24
CA LEU A 205 -16.93 -15.80 -0.51
C LEU A 205 -17.86 -14.93 0.34
N LEU A 206 -19.16 -15.14 0.22
CA LEU A 206 -20.20 -14.41 0.94
C LEU A 206 -20.90 -15.34 1.91
N SER A 207 -21.14 -14.87 3.13
CA SER A 207 -21.93 -15.59 4.14
C SER A 207 -23.00 -14.66 4.72
N ASP A 208 -24.25 -15.11 4.75
CA ASP A 208 -25.40 -14.37 5.28
C ASP A 208 -25.88 -14.92 6.65
N ASP A 209 -25.19 -15.93 7.19
CA ASP A 209 -25.52 -16.65 8.41
C ASP A 209 -24.35 -16.68 9.40
N ASP A 210 -23.61 -15.59 9.45
CA ASP A 210 -22.46 -15.41 10.35
C ASP A 210 -21.36 -16.49 10.19
N GLY A 211 -21.08 -16.88 8.96
CA GLY A 211 -19.99 -17.79 8.63
C GLY A 211 -20.35 -19.28 8.65
N GLU A 212 -21.63 -19.62 8.81
CA GLU A 212 -22.07 -21.05 8.80
C GLU A 212 -22.07 -21.60 7.39
N THR A 213 -22.59 -20.86 6.42
CA THR A 213 -22.56 -21.24 5.01
C THR A 213 -21.95 -20.15 4.14
N TRP A 214 -21.33 -20.56 3.03
CA TRP A 214 -20.62 -19.64 2.15
C TRP A 214 -20.96 -19.97 0.70
N ARG A 215 -21.09 -18.90 -0.11
CA ARG A 215 -21.27 -19.00 -1.56
C ARG A 215 -20.22 -18.15 -2.27
N GLU A 216 -19.90 -18.54 -3.47
CA GLU A 216 -18.86 -17.94 -4.28
C GLU A 216 -19.44 -16.89 -5.24
N VAL A 217 -18.71 -15.78 -5.41
CA VAL A 217 -18.93 -14.78 -6.46
C VAL A 217 -17.61 -14.56 -7.19
N LEU A 218 -17.56 -14.96 -8.45
CA LEU A 218 -16.39 -14.79 -9.30
C LEU A 218 -16.51 -13.49 -10.10
N LEU A 219 -15.50 -12.63 -10.00
CA LEU A 219 -15.50 -11.34 -10.69
C LEU A 219 -14.94 -11.48 -12.11
N LYS A 220 -15.34 -10.56 -13.00
CA LYS A 220 -14.78 -10.50 -14.36
C LYS A 220 -13.27 -10.24 -14.30
N SER A 221 -12.53 -10.91 -15.18
CA SER A 221 -11.08 -10.71 -15.31
C SER A 221 -10.75 -9.32 -15.82
N VAL A 222 -9.61 -8.78 -15.40
CA VAL A 222 -9.02 -7.57 -15.96
C VAL A 222 -8.45 -7.85 -17.37
N PRO A 223 -8.31 -6.83 -18.22
CA PRO A 223 -7.63 -6.98 -19.50
C PRO A 223 -6.20 -7.50 -19.31
N LYS A 224 -5.73 -8.30 -20.27
CA LYS A 224 -4.33 -8.72 -20.30
C LYS A 224 -3.43 -7.55 -20.66
N HIS A 225 -2.24 -7.51 -20.07
CA HIS A 225 -1.22 -6.56 -20.48
C HIS A 225 -0.82 -6.82 -21.93
N LYS A 226 -0.64 -5.75 -22.72
CA LYS A 226 -0.22 -5.81 -24.11
C LYS A 226 1.12 -5.11 -24.27
N ILE A 227 2.01 -5.73 -25.07
CA ILE A 227 3.29 -5.14 -25.46
C ILE A 227 3.04 -4.24 -26.67
N GLU A 228 2.52 -3.05 -26.40
CA GLU A 228 2.26 -1.99 -27.39
C GLU A 228 2.82 -0.67 -26.81
N PRO A 229 3.32 0.26 -27.65
CA PRO A 229 3.84 1.51 -27.12
C PRO A 229 2.88 2.20 -26.13
N PRO A 230 3.36 2.68 -24.97
CA PRO A 230 4.79 2.84 -24.59
C PRO A 230 5.46 1.57 -24.01
N HIS A 231 4.76 0.46 -23.89
CA HIS A 231 5.25 -0.77 -23.29
C HIS A 231 6.13 -1.57 -24.26
N GLN A 232 7.23 -2.11 -23.74
CA GLN A 232 8.19 -2.90 -24.52
C GLN A 232 8.41 -4.30 -23.94
N GLY A 233 8.11 -4.48 -22.66
CA GLY A 233 8.44 -5.67 -21.88
C GLY A 233 7.27 -6.57 -21.59
N LEU A 234 7.57 -7.86 -21.42
CA LEU A 234 6.63 -8.84 -20.90
C LEU A 234 6.32 -8.54 -19.44
N ARG A 235 5.06 -8.72 -19.06
CA ARG A 235 4.62 -8.67 -17.67
C ARG A 235 3.99 -10.00 -17.27
N TRP A 236 4.25 -10.40 -16.04
CA TRP A 236 3.60 -11.55 -15.47
C TRP A 236 2.08 -11.43 -15.58
N GLN A 237 1.43 -12.37 -16.27
CA GLN A 237 0.01 -12.33 -16.57
C GLN A 237 -0.82 -12.69 -15.32
N ASN A 238 -0.70 -11.90 -14.30
CA ASN A 238 -1.29 -12.18 -13.00
C ASN A 238 -2.80 -11.87 -12.95
N GLY A 239 -3.39 -11.35 -14.00
CA GLY A 239 -4.79 -10.94 -13.97
C GLY A 239 -5.06 -9.97 -12.82
N ALA A 240 -6.17 -10.18 -12.09
CA ALA A 240 -6.48 -9.48 -10.85
C ALA A 240 -6.27 -10.39 -9.64
N CYS A 241 -5.53 -9.93 -8.64
CA CYS A 241 -5.25 -10.71 -7.43
C CYS A 241 -5.14 -9.82 -6.18
N GLU A 242 -4.98 -10.44 -5.03
CA GLU A 242 -4.83 -9.77 -3.73
C GLU A 242 -5.83 -8.61 -3.53
N PRO A 243 -7.15 -8.87 -3.71
CA PRO A 243 -8.16 -7.83 -3.62
C PRO A 243 -8.33 -7.32 -2.20
N THR A 244 -8.72 -6.04 -2.09
CA THR A 244 -9.17 -5.42 -0.84
C THR A 244 -10.55 -4.82 -1.05
N VAL A 245 -11.41 -4.87 -0.04
CA VAL A 245 -12.81 -4.40 -0.14
C VAL A 245 -13.09 -3.44 1.01
N THR A 246 -13.89 -2.42 0.75
CA THR A 246 -14.47 -1.55 1.77
C THR A 246 -15.94 -1.30 1.49
N GLU A 247 -16.73 -1.08 2.56
CA GLU A 247 -18.12 -0.64 2.47
C GLU A 247 -18.19 0.85 2.79
N PHE A 248 -18.77 1.63 1.90
CA PHE A 248 -19.01 3.05 2.08
C PHE A 248 -20.28 3.34 2.90
N THR A 249 -20.50 4.60 3.22
CA THR A 249 -21.61 5.03 4.11
C THR A 249 -22.98 4.70 3.53
N ASP A 250 -23.11 4.74 2.22
CA ASP A 250 -24.36 4.41 1.49
C ASP A 250 -24.56 2.92 1.23
N GLY A 251 -23.67 2.05 1.75
CA GLY A 251 -23.69 0.60 1.52
C GLY A 251 -23.04 0.17 0.19
N THR A 252 -22.54 1.09 -0.61
CA THR A 252 -21.77 0.77 -1.81
C THR A 252 -20.45 0.11 -1.40
N LEU A 253 -20.08 -0.94 -2.11
CA LEU A 253 -18.81 -1.62 -1.92
C LEU A 253 -17.84 -1.22 -3.02
N MET A 254 -16.60 -0.90 -2.65
CA MET A 254 -15.48 -0.76 -3.56
C MET A 254 -14.45 -1.85 -3.30
N LEU A 255 -14.08 -2.54 -4.36
CA LEU A 255 -12.97 -3.49 -4.37
C LEU A 255 -11.86 -2.93 -5.25
N ILE A 256 -10.63 -2.97 -4.74
CA ILE A 256 -9.41 -2.68 -5.50
C ILE A 256 -8.55 -3.93 -5.53
N ALA A 257 -8.06 -4.31 -6.70
CA ALA A 257 -7.23 -5.48 -6.90
C ALA A 257 -5.88 -5.13 -7.52
N ARG A 258 -4.84 -5.84 -7.10
CA ARG A 258 -3.52 -5.84 -7.72
C ARG A 258 -3.60 -6.38 -9.13
N THR A 259 -2.90 -5.77 -10.06
CA THR A 259 -2.80 -6.20 -11.45
C THR A 259 -1.37 -6.12 -11.98
N SER A 260 -1.15 -6.65 -13.19
CA SER A 260 0.08 -6.44 -13.97
C SER A 260 0.01 -5.20 -14.86
N GLN A 261 -1.08 -4.43 -14.80
CA GLN A 261 -1.24 -3.17 -15.52
C GLN A 261 -0.48 -2.05 -14.80
N ASP A 262 -0.53 -0.83 -15.33
CA ASP A 262 0.06 0.35 -14.69
C ASP A 262 -0.73 0.82 -13.48
N TYR A 263 -2.00 0.40 -13.38
CA TYR A 263 -2.93 0.75 -12.33
C TYR A 263 -3.43 -0.47 -11.58
N HIS A 264 -3.81 -0.28 -10.33
CA HIS A 264 -4.79 -1.14 -9.70
C HIS A 264 -6.12 -1.03 -10.44
N TYR A 265 -6.92 -2.08 -10.40
CA TYR A 265 -8.27 -2.06 -10.97
C TYR A 265 -9.31 -2.10 -9.86
N LYS A 266 -10.39 -1.33 -10.06
CA LYS A 266 -11.51 -1.26 -9.14
C LYS A 266 -12.75 -1.92 -9.71
N TYR A 267 -13.59 -2.38 -8.80
CA TYR A 267 -14.92 -2.91 -9.05
C TYR A 267 -15.87 -2.30 -8.02
N ILE A 268 -17.11 -2.03 -8.42
CA ILE A 268 -18.15 -1.45 -7.56
C ILE A 268 -19.33 -2.40 -7.47
N SER A 269 -19.87 -2.59 -6.27
CA SER A 269 -21.13 -3.30 -6.02
C SER A 269 -22.09 -2.42 -5.25
N ARG A 270 -23.39 -2.48 -5.61
CA ARG A 270 -24.47 -1.72 -4.95
C ARG A 270 -25.52 -2.61 -4.32
N ASP A 271 -25.31 -3.92 -4.31
CA ASP A 271 -26.23 -4.95 -3.82
C ASP A 271 -25.61 -5.84 -2.72
N GLY A 272 -24.56 -5.31 -2.07
CA GLY A 272 -23.86 -6.00 -0.99
C GLY A 272 -22.95 -7.13 -1.49
N GLY A 273 -22.39 -7.00 -2.69
CA GLY A 273 -21.39 -7.92 -3.23
C GLY A 273 -21.96 -9.05 -4.08
N GLU A 274 -23.26 -9.03 -4.40
CA GLU A 274 -23.88 -10.05 -5.30
C GLU A 274 -23.41 -9.86 -6.73
N THR A 275 -23.44 -8.61 -7.20
CA THR A 275 -23.01 -8.25 -8.54
C THR A 275 -21.99 -7.11 -8.48
N TRP A 276 -21.11 -7.09 -9.48
CA TRP A 276 -20.00 -6.14 -9.56
C TRP A 276 -19.90 -5.56 -10.98
N THR A 277 -19.51 -4.31 -11.07
CA THR A 277 -19.20 -3.68 -12.36
C THR A 277 -18.11 -4.46 -13.11
N ALA A 278 -17.95 -4.18 -14.38
CA ALA A 278 -16.73 -4.55 -15.09
C ALA A 278 -15.52 -3.87 -14.41
N PRO A 279 -14.33 -4.49 -14.45
CA PRO A 279 -13.12 -3.88 -13.91
C PRO A 279 -12.72 -2.65 -14.73
N GLU A 280 -12.33 -1.60 -14.02
CA GLU A 280 -11.79 -0.38 -14.61
C GLU A 280 -10.53 0.09 -13.87
N PRO A 281 -9.62 0.84 -14.52
CA PRO A 281 -8.49 1.45 -13.83
C PRO A 281 -8.97 2.27 -12.64
N SER A 282 -8.28 2.17 -11.51
CA SER A 282 -8.70 2.80 -10.27
C SER A 282 -8.21 4.25 -10.13
N GLY A 283 -7.34 4.72 -11.03
CA GLY A 283 -6.61 5.98 -10.87
C GLY A 283 -5.36 5.87 -9.97
N PHE A 284 -5.20 4.77 -9.23
CA PHE A 284 -4.03 4.52 -8.40
C PHE A 284 -2.99 3.72 -9.17
N HIS A 285 -1.84 4.32 -9.42
CA HIS A 285 -0.72 3.64 -10.04
C HIS A 285 -0.19 2.54 -9.11
N GLY A 286 0.34 1.48 -9.71
CA GLY A 286 0.94 0.38 -8.96
C GLY A 286 0.91 -0.92 -9.74
N THR A 287 2.07 -1.33 -10.25
CA THR A 287 2.24 -2.59 -10.98
C THR A 287 2.66 -3.68 -10.00
N LEU A 288 1.90 -4.78 -9.94
CA LEU A 288 2.19 -5.95 -9.10
C LEU A 288 2.47 -5.60 -7.62
N THR A 289 1.82 -4.58 -7.09
CA THR A 289 1.88 -4.19 -5.69
C THR A 289 0.52 -4.42 -5.02
N MET A 290 0.54 -4.78 -3.74
CA MET A 290 -0.66 -5.10 -3.01
C MET A 290 -1.37 -3.84 -2.51
N PRO A 291 -2.66 -3.62 -2.84
CA PRO A 291 -3.46 -2.54 -2.27
C PRO A 291 -4.07 -2.95 -0.93
N THR A 292 -4.35 -1.96 -0.07
CA THR A 292 -5.12 -2.17 1.16
C THR A 292 -6.02 -0.99 1.45
N LEU A 293 -7.33 -1.21 1.48
CA LEU A 293 -8.34 -0.28 1.94
C LEU A 293 -8.61 -0.51 3.43
N TYR A 294 -8.75 0.56 4.19
CA TYR A 294 -9.08 0.48 5.61
C TYR A 294 -10.08 1.57 5.99
N ARG A 295 -11.25 1.16 6.48
CA ARG A 295 -12.31 2.07 6.94
C ARG A 295 -12.08 2.46 8.39
N LEU A 296 -12.05 3.75 8.68
CA LEU A 296 -11.96 4.30 10.03
C LEU A 296 -13.35 4.33 10.70
N SER A 297 -13.35 4.41 12.02
CA SER A 297 -14.57 4.46 12.83
C SER A 297 -15.42 5.71 12.56
N ASP A 298 -14.80 6.79 12.12
CA ASP A 298 -15.47 8.05 11.74
C ASP A 298 -16.01 8.06 10.30
N GLY A 299 -15.81 6.97 9.57
CA GLY A 299 -16.33 6.81 8.21
C GLY A 299 -15.36 7.21 7.10
N ARG A 300 -14.20 7.77 7.39
CA ARG A 300 -13.17 8.01 6.39
C ARG A 300 -12.54 6.69 5.93
N THR A 301 -12.00 6.69 4.73
CA THR A 301 -11.31 5.51 4.17
C THR A 301 -9.86 5.83 3.87
N LEU A 302 -8.95 5.03 4.39
CA LEU A 302 -7.53 5.03 4.06
C LEU A 302 -7.25 4.05 2.93
N PHE A 303 -6.30 4.39 2.09
CA PHE A 303 -5.76 3.51 1.06
C PHE A 303 -4.24 3.45 1.17
N PHE A 304 -3.70 2.23 1.25
CA PHE A 304 -2.26 1.96 1.34
C PHE A 304 -1.80 1.16 0.14
N TRP A 305 -0.73 1.61 -0.51
CA TRP A 305 -0.14 0.93 -1.68
C TRP A 305 1.27 1.43 -1.99
N CYS A 306 1.90 0.91 -3.01
CA CYS A 306 3.12 1.49 -3.58
C CYS A 306 2.73 2.30 -4.83
N ASN A 307 2.70 3.63 -4.72
CA ASN A 307 2.40 4.56 -5.82
C ASN A 307 3.65 4.76 -6.68
N THR A 308 4.04 3.74 -7.41
CA THR A 308 5.33 3.70 -8.10
C THR A 308 5.19 3.29 -9.55
N GLN A 309 6.03 3.90 -10.40
CA GLN A 309 6.27 3.43 -11.75
C GLN A 309 7.19 2.19 -11.69
N PRO A 310 6.93 1.12 -12.46
CA PRO A 310 7.91 0.06 -12.64
C PRO A 310 9.25 0.59 -13.14
N LEU A 311 10.31 -0.20 -12.99
CA LEU A 311 11.58 0.11 -13.67
C LEU A 311 11.36 0.19 -15.18
N PRO A 312 12.19 0.94 -15.91
CA PRO A 312 12.08 1.03 -17.35
C PRO A 312 11.95 -0.35 -17.99
N GLU A 313 10.97 -0.50 -18.83
CA GLU A 313 10.73 -1.74 -19.54
C GLU A 313 11.85 -1.99 -20.53
N LEU A 314 12.45 -3.17 -20.46
CA LEU A 314 13.41 -3.64 -21.44
C LEU A 314 12.76 -4.74 -22.28
N ARG A 315 13.13 -4.82 -23.53
CA ARG A 315 12.83 -6.01 -24.33
C ARG A 315 13.59 -7.19 -23.76
N HIS A 316 13.04 -8.39 -23.85
CA HIS A 316 13.66 -9.58 -23.28
C HIS A 316 15.06 -9.87 -23.83
N GLU A 317 15.36 -9.43 -25.07
CA GLU A 317 16.71 -9.52 -25.66
C GLU A 317 17.72 -8.60 -24.96
N ASP A 318 17.25 -7.49 -24.41
CA ASP A 318 18.08 -6.47 -23.75
C ASP A 318 18.19 -6.69 -22.23
N GLN A 319 17.53 -7.70 -21.68
CA GLN A 319 17.56 -8.04 -20.26
C GLN A 319 18.94 -8.54 -19.82
N PHE A 320 19.29 -8.22 -18.57
CA PHE A 320 20.54 -8.69 -18.01
C PHE A 320 20.30 -9.34 -16.64
N PRO A 321 20.57 -10.63 -16.47
CA PRO A 321 20.81 -11.62 -17.53
C PRO A 321 19.60 -11.83 -18.43
N PRO A 322 19.78 -12.31 -19.68
CA PRO A 322 18.66 -12.60 -20.57
C PRO A 322 17.68 -13.61 -19.99
N LEU A 323 16.41 -13.51 -20.38
CA LEU A 323 15.40 -14.49 -19.98
C LEU A 323 15.72 -15.87 -20.56
N SER A 324 15.53 -16.91 -19.74
CA SER A 324 15.62 -18.30 -20.22
C SER A 324 14.40 -18.65 -21.08
N LYS A 325 14.47 -19.75 -21.82
CA LYS A 325 13.33 -20.24 -22.60
C LYS A 325 12.11 -20.58 -21.74
N GLY A 326 12.31 -21.08 -20.53
CA GLY A 326 11.22 -21.35 -19.59
C GLY A 326 10.54 -20.07 -19.13
N GLU A 327 11.32 -19.06 -18.78
CA GLU A 327 10.80 -17.75 -18.38
C GLU A 327 9.99 -17.09 -19.50
N LEU A 328 10.46 -17.14 -20.75
CA LEU A 328 9.74 -16.64 -21.92
C LEU A 328 8.42 -17.39 -22.20
N ASN A 329 8.33 -18.66 -21.83
CA ASN A 329 7.12 -19.46 -21.98
C ASN A 329 6.11 -19.28 -20.84
N GLY A 330 6.31 -18.30 -19.97
CA GLY A 330 5.38 -17.99 -18.88
C GLY A 330 5.65 -18.71 -17.59
N GLU A 331 6.80 -19.36 -17.44
CA GLU A 331 7.26 -19.97 -16.19
C GLU A 331 7.83 -18.92 -15.22
N GLY A 332 7.21 -17.73 -15.21
CA GLY A 332 7.51 -16.65 -14.29
C GLY A 332 8.50 -15.62 -14.82
N GLY A 333 8.76 -15.56 -16.11
CA GLY A 333 9.57 -14.54 -16.75
C GLY A 333 8.81 -13.22 -16.95
N GLU A 334 9.44 -12.12 -16.58
CA GLU A 334 8.94 -10.78 -16.85
C GLU A 334 10.09 -9.82 -17.15
N ASP A 335 9.85 -8.91 -18.08
CA ASP A 335 10.81 -7.87 -18.47
C ASP A 335 10.66 -6.61 -17.61
N VAL A 336 9.64 -6.57 -16.78
CA VAL A 336 9.30 -5.44 -15.94
C VAL A 336 9.48 -5.80 -14.48
N PHE A 337 10.33 -5.03 -13.81
CA PHE A 337 10.57 -5.16 -12.38
C PHE A 337 9.84 -4.07 -11.63
N THR A 338 9.00 -4.46 -10.67
CA THR A 338 8.24 -3.52 -9.88
C THR A 338 9.12 -2.79 -8.88
N ASN A 339 8.84 -1.51 -8.69
CA ASN A 339 9.42 -0.72 -7.62
C ASN A 339 8.55 -0.83 -6.37
N ARG A 340 9.10 -1.36 -5.28
CA ARG A 340 8.42 -1.49 -3.98
C ARG A 340 9.24 -0.85 -2.87
N ASP A 341 9.92 0.25 -3.20
CA ASP A 341 10.83 0.94 -2.31
C ASP A 341 10.14 2.02 -1.48
N ALA A 342 9.00 2.52 -1.95
CA ALA A 342 8.18 3.50 -1.26
C ALA A 342 6.76 2.99 -1.06
N ASN A 343 6.21 3.15 0.12
CA ASN A 343 4.81 2.92 0.39
C ASN A 343 4.09 4.23 0.69
N HIS A 344 2.81 4.25 0.36
CA HIS A 344 2.02 5.47 0.37
C HIS A 344 0.72 5.29 1.12
N ALA A 345 0.20 6.42 1.60
CA ALA A 345 -1.16 6.52 2.11
C ALA A 345 -1.93 7.65 1.43
N ALA A 346 -3.19 7.39 1.17
CA ALA A 346 -4.19 8.39 0.80
C ALA A 346 -5.43 8.24 1.69
N ILE A 347 -6.24 9.30 1.78
CA ILE A 347 -7.46 9.33 2.57
C ILE A 347 -8.60 9.94 1.77
N SER A 348 -9.79 9.37 1.92
CA SER A 348 -11.05 9.88 1.36
C SER A 348 -12.04 10.18 2.47
N ASP A 349 -12.70 11.35 2.36
CA ASP A 349 -13.75 11.82 3.26
C ASP A 349 -15.16 11.67 2.65
N ASP A 350 -15.26 11.28 1.39
CA ASP A 350 -16.45 11.35 0.55
C ASP A 350 -16.79 10.02 -0.15
N ASP A 351 -16.54 8.93 0.58
CA ASP A 351 -16.82 7.58 0.09
C ASP A 351 -16.09 7.25 -1.23
N GLY A 352 -14.80 7.57 -1.28
CA GLY A 352 -13.91 7.19 -2.36
C GLY A 352 -14.02 8.01 -3.64
N LYS A 353 -14.78 9.13 -3.64
CA LYS A 353 -14.92 10.02 -4.81
C LYS A 353 -13.69 10.87 -5.02
N THR A 354 -13.13 11.41 -3.94
CA THR A 354 -11.87 12.15 -3.96
C THR A 354 -10.88 11.61 -2.92
N TRP A 355 -9.59 11.76 -3.20
CA TRP A 355 -8.52 11.28 -2.36
C TRP A 355 -7.47 12.36 -2.14
N LYS A 356 -6.95 12.44 -0.91
CA LYS A 356 -5.92 13.38 -0.48
C LYS A 356 -4.72 12.64 0.10
N GLY A 357 -3.60 13.34 0.21
CA GLY A 357 -2.38 12.80 0.79
C GLY A 357 -1.41 12.32 -0.27
N PHE A 358 -1.46 11.07 -0.68
CA PHE A 358 -0.46 10.44 -1.57
C PHE A 358 0.95 10.61 -0.99
N ARG A 359 1.04 10.49 0.35
CA ARG A 359 2.25 10.70 1.12
C ARG A 359 3.00 9.39 1.33
N GLU A 360 4.30 9.45 1.24
CA GLU A 360 5.16 8.33 1.64
C GLU A 360 5.10 8.12 3.15
N ILE A 361 4.60 6.96 3.58
CA ILE A 361 4.67 6.52 4.99
C ILE A 361 6.08 6.06 5.31
N TRP A 362 6.71 5.35 4.36
CA TRP A 362 8.06 4.86 4.49
C TRP A 362 8.73 4.79 3.12
N LEU A 363 9.96 5.26 3.10
CA LEU A 363 10.84 5.18 1.95
C LEU A 363 12.07 4.34 2.33
N ASN A 364 12.34 3.32 1.54
CA ASN A 364 13.55 2.52 1.69
C ASN A 364 14.69 3.14 0.89
N THR A 365 15.43 4.06 1.49
CA THR A 365 16.47 4.85 0.81
C THR A 365 17.78 4.11 0.61
N ILE A 366 18.01 3.03 1.37
CA ILE A 366 19.27 2.27 1.35
C ILE A 366 18.96 0.81 1.13
N ARG A 367 19.17 0.33 -0.09
CA ARG A 367 19.00 -1.08 -0.48
C ARG A 367 20.14 -1.47 -1.38
N ASN A 368 21.33 -1.63 -0.79
CA ASN A 368 22.58 -1.86 -1.52
C ASN A 368 22.80 -3.32 -1.87
N ASP A 369 22.14 -4.20 -1.15
CA ASP A 369 22.30 -5.63 -1.36
C ASP A 369 21.19 -6.20 -2.23
N ALA A 370 21.39 -7.43 -2.63
CA ALA A 370 20.36 -8.28 -3.17
C ALA A 370 19.15 -8.32 -2.24
N ASP A 371 18.08 -7.66 -2.64
CA ASP A 371 16.91 -7.47 -1.79
C ASP A 371 16.12 -8.72 -1.55
N PHE A 372 16.23 -9.62 -2.47
CA PHE A 372 15.31 -10.69 -2.57
C PHE A 372 15.87 -11.99 -2.31
N ARG A 373 17.10 -12.21 -2.84
CA ARG A 373 17.54 -13.53 -3.03
C ARG A 373 18.93 -13.68 -2.55
N THR A 374 19.08 -14.68 -1.82
CA THR A 374 20.35 -15.23 -1.54
C THR A 374 20.80 -16.12 -2.68
N LYS A 375 22.09 -16.37 -2.67
CA LYS A 375 22.81 -17.15 -3.63
C LYS A 375 22.03 -18.40 -4.07
N GLY A 376 21.88 -18.53 -5.38
CA GLY A 376 21.34 -19.74 -5.99
C GLY A 376 19.83 -19.79 -6.17
N GLY A 377 19.11 -18.70 -5.89
CA GLY A 377 17.66 -18.66 -6.06
C GLY A 377 16.93 -19.77 -5.31
N ASN A 378 17.59 -20.28 -4.26
CA ASN A 378 17.01 -21.29 -3.40
C ASN A 378 15.89 -20.69 -2.55
N ASN A 379 15.36 -21.47 -1.65
CA ASN A 379 14.23 -21.14 -0.79
C ASN A 379 14.46 -19.98 0.18
N GLU A 380 15.55 -19.26 0.09
CA GLU A 380 15.83 -18.05 0.87
C GLU A 380 15.39 -16.79 0.11
N VAL A 381 14.34 -16.89 -0.67
CA VAL A 381 13.70 -15.72 -1.28
C VAL A 381 13.08 -14.88 -0.19
N LEU A 382 13.72 -13.75 0.08
CA LEU A 382 13.30 -12.83 1.10
C LEU A 382 12.85 -11.54 0.39
N ASP A 383 11.56 -11.36 0.27
CA ASP A 383 11.00 -10.13 -0.30
C ASP A 383 11.22 -8.97 0.68
N LYS A 384 12.22 -8.14 0.41
CA LYS A 384 12.59 -6.97 1.21
C LYS A 384 11.82 -5.71 0.83
N SER A 385 10.80 -5.83 0.01
CA SER A 385 9.94 -4.72 -0.37
C SER A 385 9.12 -4.18 0.80
N VAL A 386 8.68 -2.91 0.69
CA VAL A 386 7.92 -2.22 1.74
C VAL A 386 6.41 -2.27 1.52
N HIS A 387 5.89 -3.31 0.88
CA HIS A 387 4.46 -3.52 0.69
C HIS A 387 3.89 -4.56 1.67
N GLN A 388 2.67 -5.07 1.45
CA GLN A 388 1.93 -5.98 2.35
C GLN A 388 1.47 -5.26 3.61
N PHE A 389 0.44 -4.44 3.43
CA PHE A 389 -0.07 -3.55 4.47
C PHE A 389 -1.14 -4.20 5.30
N GLU A 390 -1.12 -3.90 6.59
CA GLU A 390 -2.17 -4.19 7.54
C GLU A 390 -2.33 -3.02 8.50
N ALA A 391 -3.54 -2.50 8.62
CA ALA A 391 -3.84 -1.32 9.40
C ALA A 391 -4.77 -1.64 10.58
N LEU A 392 -4.62 -0.88 11.66
CA LEU A 392 -5.48 -0.93 12.83
C LEU A 392 -5.68 0.49 13.36
N GLU A 393 -6.93 0.91 13.51
CA GLU A 393 -7.25 2.16 14.19
C GLU A 393 -6.94 2.05 15.68
N LEU A 394 -6.35 3.10 16.24
CA LEU A 394 -6.00 3.24 17.63
C LEU A 394 -6.85 4.34 18.29
N PRO A 395 -6.92 4.40 19.63
CA PRO A 395 -7.50 5.53 20.34
C PRO A 395 -6.95 6.88 19.86
N PHE A 396 -7.75 7.93 20.01
CA PHE A 396 -7.45 9.30 19.59
C PHE A 396 -7.31 9.48 18.07
N GLY A 397 -7.89 8.55 17.28
CA GLY A 397 -7.89 8.58 15.83
C GLY A 397 -6.52 8.33 15.19
N LYS A 398 -5.59 7.73 15.92
CA LYS A 398 -4.30 7.30 15.37
C LYS A 398 -4.45 6.00 14.59
N VAL A 399 -3.48 5.70 13.74
CA VAL A 399 -3.46 4.47 12.95
C VAL A 399 -2.11 3.79 13.12
N LEU A 400 -2.16 2.52 13.47
CA LEU A 400 -1.04 1.61 13.44
C LEU A 400 -1.04 0.92 12.08
N LEU A 401 0.11 0.94 11.39
CA LEU A 401 0.30 0.29 10.11
C LEU A 401 1.52 -0.64 10.18
N SER A 402 1.30 -1.92 9.89
CA SER A 402 2.37 -2.90 9.67
C SER A 402 2.57 -3.09 8.17
N PHE A 403 3.82 -3.17 7.73
CA PHE A 403 4.17 -3.42 6.33
C PHE A 403 5.53 -4.11 6.20
N GLY A 404 5.83 -4.60 4.98
CA GLY A 404 7.05 -5.33 4.66
C GLY A 404 6.98 -6.80 5.06
N GLN A 405 7.68 -7.64 4.33
CA GLN A 405 7.67 -9.09 4.55
C GLN A 405 8.91 -9.62 5.24
N HIS A 406 10.04 -8.96 5.02
CA HIS A 406 11.33 -9.36 5.58
C HIS A 406 11.70 -8.48 6.78
N PRO A 407 12.39 -8.99 7.82
CA PRO A 407 12.81 -8.19 8.97
C PRO A 407 13.54 -6.89 8.63
N VAL A 408 14.33 -6.87 7.54
CA VAL A 408 15.04 -5.66 7.09
C VAL A 408 14.08 -4.56 6.64
N SER A 409 13.02 -4.90 5.89
CA SER A 409 12.05 -3.93 5.37
C SER A 409 10.82 -3.77 6.25
N ARG A 410 10.55 -4.76 7.12
CA ARG A 410 9.38 -4.75 7.97
C ARG A 410 9.45 -3.65 9.01
N LYS A 411 8.36 -2.91 9.12
CA LYS A 411 8.15 -1.88 10.13
C LYS A 411 6.72 -1.93 10.64
N VAL A 412 6.55 -1.48 11.87
CA VAL A 412 5.27 -1.06 12.40
C VAL A 412 5.39 0.42 12.71
N VAL A 413 4.51 1.21 12.15
CA VAL A 413 4.48 2.66 12.35
C VAL A 413 3.16 3.07 12.97
N ILE A 414 3.16 4.20 13.67
CA ILE A 414 1.95 4.90 14.10
C ILE A 414 1.98 6.29 13.49
N PHE A 415 0.83 6.78 13.02
CA PHE A 415 0.68 8.14 12.51
C PHE A 415 -0.73 8.67 12.77
N ASP A 416 -0.90 9.99 12.66
CA ASP A 416 -2.20 10.66 12.65
C ASP A 416 -2.68 10.83 11.21
N PRO A 417 -3.86 10.31 10.82
CA PRO A 417 -4.40 10.54 9.48
C PRO A 417 -4.54 12.02 9.10
N LYS A 418 -4.59 12.92 10.08
CA LYS A 418 -4.58 14.37 9.82
C LYS A 418 -3.34 14.84 9.06
N TRP A 419 -2.23 14.14 9.20
CA TRP A 419 -1.00 14.39 8.44
C TRP A 419 -1.21 14.30 6.92
N LEU A 420 -2.17 13.51 6.45
CA LEU A 420 -2.50 13.38 5.03
C LEU A 420 -3.22 14.62 4.45
N TYR A 421 -3.67 15.54 5.29
CA TYR A 421 -4.32 16.78 4.88
C TYR A 421 -3.38 17.99 4.82
N GLU A 422 -2.10 17.78 5.05
CA GLU A 422 -1.11 18.84 4.89
C GLU A 422 -1.12 19.39 3.47
N LYS A 423 -0.87 20.70 3.36
CA LYS A 423 -0.88 21.47 2.12
C LYS A 423 0.48 22.04 1.74
N ASN A 424 1.46 21.80 2.59
CA ASN A 424 2.81 22.32 2.42
C ASN A 424 3.82 21.25 2.81
N ARG A 425 4.99 21.29 2.18
CA ARG A 425 6.15 20.52 2.59
C ARG A 425 7.43 21.27 2.27
N ALA A 426 8.42 21.14 3.12
CA ALA A 426 9.76 21.70 2.89
C ALA A 426 10.84 20.66 3.18
N GLU A 427 11.97 20.78 2.49
CA GLU A 427 13.19 20.01 2.71
C GLU A 427 14.39 20.94 2.62
N ASP A 428 15.19 21.00 3.66
CA ASP A 428 16.40 21.84 3.74
C ASP A 428 17.68 21.04 4.04
N PHE A 429 17.56 19.71 4.01
CA PHE A 429 18.63 18.73 4.20
C PHE A 429 19.34 18.77 5.56
N ARG A 430 18.85 19.51 6.55
CA ARG A 430 19.45 19.56 7.89
C ARG A 430 19.45 18.21 8.61
N THR A 431 18.52 17.34 8.27
CA THR A 431 18.40 16.00 8.80
C THR A 431 18.94 14.92 7.84
N GLY A 432 19.67 15.33 6.80
CA GLY A 432 20.16 14.45 5.75
C GLY A 432 19.15 14.20 4.63
N MET A 433 19.28 13.08 3.93
CA MET A 433 18.49 12.75 2.74
C MET A 433 17.34 11.76 3.03
N GLY A 434 16.92 11.61 4.28
CA GLY A 434 15.92 10.59 4.67
C GLY A 434 14.56 10.71 3.97
N ASN A 435 14.24 11.90 3.43
CA ASN A 435 13.00 12.20 2.73
C ASN A 435 13.11 12.13 1.19
N LEU A 436 14.26 11.70 0.67
CA LEU A 436 14.50 11.60 -0.77
C LEU A 436 14.92 10.20 -1.17
N SER A 437 14.51 9.78 -2.37
CA SER A 437 15.12 8.65 -3.07
C SER A 437 16.27 9.15 -3.91
N THR A 438 17.45 8.55 -3.76
CA THR A 438 18.65 8.90 -4.55
C THR A 438 19.39 7.67 -5.07
N GLN A 439 18.94 6.45 -4.72
CA GLN A 439 19.59 5.20 -5.11
C GLN A 439 19.60 5.00 -6.63
N VAL A 440 20.64 4.34 -7.10
CA VAL A 440 20.81 3.95 -8.50
C VAL A 440 20.84 2.43 -8.64
N TYR A 441 20.36 1.90 -9.77
CA TYR A 441 20.36 0.48 -10.05
C TYR A 441 21.62 0.04 -10.78
N LEU A 442 22.14 -1.13 -10.36
CA LEU A 442 23.24 -1.81 -11.03
C LEU A 442 22.68 -2.73 -12.14
N LYS A 443 23.45 -2.93 -13.21
CA LYS A 443 23.17 -3.93 -14.28
C LYS A 443 23.35 -5.36 -13.74
N SER A 444 22.78 -5.66 -12.61
CA SER A 444 22.83 -6.98 -12.01
C SER A 444 21.59 -7.24 -11.19
N VAL A 445 21.12 -8.47 -11.26
CA VAL A 445 20.00 -8.95 -10.45
C VAL A 445 20.51 -9.87 -9.36
N SER A 446 19.82 -9.92 -8.25
CA SER A 446 20.17 -10.83 -7.19
C SER A 446 19.66 -12.24 -7.49
N GLY A 447 20.56 -13.22 -7.32
CA GLY A 447 20.27 -14.64 -7.52
C GLY A 447 20.04 -15.04 -8.98
N ASN A 448 19.73 -16.31 -9.19
CA ASN A 448 19.52 -16.90 -10.51
C ASN A 448 18.04 -17.01 -10.89
N PHE A 449 17.18 -16.28 -10.21
CA PHE A 449 15.76 -16.52 -10.29
C PHE A 449 15.02 -15.20 -10.45
N ARG A 450 14.80 -14.83 -11.64
CA ARG A 450 14.00 -13.72 -12.03
C ARG A 450 12.55 -14.19 -12.26
N GLY A 451 11.59 -13.32 -12.28
CA GLY A 451 10.25 -13.68 -12.65
C GLY A 451 9.36 -14.12 -11.49
N PHE A 452 9.60 -15.23 -10.85
CA PHE A 452 8.77 -15.69 -9.71
C PHE A 452 8.73 -14.67 -8.55
N SER A 453 9.69 -13.80 -8.49
CA SER A 453 9.76 -12.69 -7.57
C SER A 453 10.42 -11.50 -8.24
N GLY A 454 10.06 -11.19 -9.46
CA GLY A 454 10.60 -10.07 -10.26
C GLY A 454 10.51 -8.69 -9.62
N HIS A 455 10.11 -8.67 -8.37
CA HIS A 455 9.88 -7.50 -7.58
C HIS A 455 11.18 -7.03 -6.96
N CYS A 456 11.73 -5.92 -7.42
CA CYS A 456 12.96 -5.33 -6.87
C CYS A 456 14.18 -6.25 -6.93
N ALA A 457 14.33 -7.04 -7.97
CA ALA A 457 15.45 -7.97 -8.09
C ALA A 457 16.79 -7.29 -8.46
N TRP A 458 16.76 -6.07 -8.94
CA TRP A 458 17.96 -5.33 -9.29
C TRP A 458 18.76 -4.93 -8.05
N ASN A 459 20.07 -5.10 -8.11
CA ASN A 459 20.98 -4.59 -7.10
C ASN A 459 21.05 -3.06 -7.19
N ARG A 460 21.31 -2.42 -6.07
CA ARG A 460 21.35 -0.96 -5.94
C ARG A 460 22.63 -0.50 -5.28
N THR A 461 22.94 0.76 -5.51
CA THR A 461 24.01 1.47 -4.81
C THR A 461 23.59 2.93 -4.59
N ASN A 462 24.39 3.66 -3.83
CA ASN A 462 24.16 5.09 -3.60
C ASN A 462 24.24 5.87 -4.91
N GLY A 463 23.33 6.84 -5.06
CA GLY A 463 23.32 7.80 -6.16
C GLY A 463 23.80 9.18 -5.71
N ALA A 464 22.97 10.20 -5.91
CA ALA A 464 23.25 11.57 -5.49
C ALA A 464 23.62 11.67 -4.00
N VAL A 465 24.55 12.53 -3.65
CA VAL A 465 25.16 12.63 -2.32
C VAL A 465 25.09 14.06 -1.77
N MET A 466 25.22 14.17 -0.45
CA MET A 466 25.44 15.47 0.19
C MET A 466 26.89 15.89 0.06
N VAL A 467 27.09 17.17 -0.22
CA VAL A 467 28.42 17.82 -0.29
C VAL A 467 28.39 19.11 0.51
N PRO A 468 29.55 19.58 1.01
CA PRO A 468 29.61 20.86 1.67
C PRO A 468 29.12 22.02 0.79
N ASP A 469 28.37 22.96 1.38
CA ASP A 469 27.99 24.21 0.70
C ASP A 469 29.24 24.98 0.33
N PRO A 470 29.41 25.34 -0.96
CA PRO A 470 30.59 26.10 -1.38
C PRO A 470 30.75 27.47 -0.69
N ASP A 471 29.68 28.03 -0.14
CA ASP A 471 29.74 29.31 0.57
C ASP A 471 30.21 29.17 2.04
N GLY A 472 30.58 27.97 2.49
CA GLY A 472 31.30 27.73 3.73
C GLY A 472 30.51 27.90 5.04
N ASN A 473 29.19 27.84 4.99
CA ASN A 473 28.30 28.09 6.14
C ASN A 473 28.06 26.86 7.03
N PHE A 474 28.95 25.87 7.06
CA PHE A 474 28.77 24.58 7.75
C PHE A 474 27.45 23.88 7.39
N GLN A 475 26.93 24.13 6.20
CA GLN A 475 25.76 23.52 5.64
C GLN A 475 26.15 22.59 4.50
N GLU A 476 25.24 21.71 4.15
CA GLU A 476 25.39 20.78 3.03
C GLU A 476 24.35 21.07 1.96
N ALA A 477 24.64 20.62 0.75
CA ALA A 477 23.73 20.66 -0.39
C ALA A 477 23.74 19.31 -1.10
N LEU A 478 22.61 18.93 -1.68
CA LEU A 478 22.49 17.73 -2.49
C LEU A 478 23.14 17.98 -3.87
N LEU A 479 24.10 17.14 -4.25
CA LEU A 479 24.76 17.17 -5.54
C LEU A 479 24.07 16.22 -6.52
N ILE A 480 23.52 16.77 -7.59
CA ILE A 480 22.99 16.04 -8.75
C ILE A 480 24.03 16.12 -9.88
N SER A 481 24.60 14.99 -10.23
CA SER A 481 25.74 14.89 -11.15
C SER A 481 25.55 13.75 -12.16
N ARG A 482 26.55 13.48 -12.98
CA ARG A 482 26.69 12.25 -13.75
C ARG A 482 28.05 11.64 -13.46
N ILE A 483 28.05 10.40 -13.06
CA ILE A 483 29.27 9.64 -12.79
C ILE A 483 29.50 8.62 -13.91
N LYS A 484 30.76 8.27 -14.12
CA LYS A 484 31.10 7.20 -15.05
C LYS A 484 31.24 5.90 -14.28
N ASP A 485 30.29 4.99 -14.46
CA ASP A 485 30.32 3.64 -13.90
C ASP A 485 29.53 2.69 -14.81
N GLU A 486 30.23 1.83 -15.54
CA GLU A 486 29.64 0.89 -16.50
C GLU A 486 28.72 -0.16 -15.84
N ARG A 487 28.84 -0.34 -14.53
CA ARG A 487 27.98 -1.26 -13.79
C ARG A 487 26.56 -0.69 -13.56
N LEU A 488 26.39 0.62 -13.70
CA LEU A 488 25.10 1.27 -13.48
C LEU A 488 24.16 1.05 -14.66
N PHE A 489 22.88 0.90 -14.35
CA PHE A 489 21.82 0.87 -15.36
C PHE A 489 21.73 2.21 -16.11
N SER A 490 21.92 3.29 -15.40
CA SER A 490 22.11 4.64 -15.94
C SER A 490 23.12 5.40 -15.09
N GLU A 491 24.05 6.08 -15.75
CA GLU A 491 25.07 6.92 -15.10
C GLU A 491 24.51 8.28 -14.65
N VAL A 492 23.31 8.65 -15.11
CA VAL A 492 22.61 9.86 -14.67
C VAL A 492 22.22 9.70 -13.22
N GLN A 493 22.58 10.67 -12.40
CA GLN A 493 22.11 10.73 -11.02
C GLN A 493 20.88 11.61 -10.91
N GLY A 494 20.09 11.35 -9.90
CA GLY A 494 18.88 12.08 -9.61
C GLY A 494 18.44 11.98 -8.17
N ALA A 495 17.38 12.69 -7.86
CA ALA A 495 16.68 12.64 -6.60
C ALA A 495 15.18 12.74 -6.81
N VAL A 496 14.41 12.09 -5.94
CA VAL A 496 12.96 12.11 -5.99
C VAL A 496 12.43 12.50 -4.62
N TRP A 497 11.58 13.50 -4.60
CA TRP A 497 11.00 14.10 -3.41
C TRP A 497 9.48 14.05 -3.46
N ASN A 498 8.85 13.44 -2.45
CA ASN A 498 7.41 13.39 -2.29
C ASN A 498 6.88 14.65 -1.61
N PHE A 499 5.66 15.06 -1.97
CA PHE A 499 4.89 16.11 -1.30
C PHE A 499 3.38 15.80 -1.32
N PRO A 500 2.54 16.48 -0.53
CA PRO A 500 1.10 16.26 -0.54
C PRO A 500 0.50 16.46 -1.93
N ALA A 501 -0.30 15.50 -2.39
CA ALA A 501 -0.89 15.56 -3.73
C ALA A 501 -1.80 16.77 -3.88
N THR A 502 -1.60 17.53 -4.94
CA THR A 502 -2.46 18.66 -5.28
C THR A 502 -2.56 18.91 -6.78
N GLY A 503 -3.73 19.34 -7.22
CA GLY A 503 -3.97 19.78 -8.59
C GLY A 503 -3.49 21.21 -8.89
N ASN A 504 -3.24 22.02 -7.85
CA ASN A 504 -2.87 23.44 -8.00
C ASN A 504 -1.92 23.86 -6.90
N GLY A 505 -0.69 24.22 -7.27
CA GLY A 505 0.32 24.56 -6.29
C GLY A 505 1.59 25.17 -6.89
N GLU A 506 2.55 25.43 -6.01
CA GLU A 506 3.88 25.86 -6.39
C GLU A 506 4.97 25.04 -5.71
N ILE A 507 6.09 24.89 -6.40
CA ILE A 507 7.36 24.43 -5.84
C ILE A 507 8.41 25.51 -6.03
N LYS A 508 9.15 25.79 -4.94
CA LYS A 508 10.38 26.59 -4.97
C LYS A 508 11.57 25.68 -4.80
N VAL A 509 12.58 25.88 -5.63
CA VAL A 509 13.83 25.14 -5.55
C VAL A 509 14.98 26.16 -5.47
N ARG A 510 15.77 26.08 -4.40
CA ARG A 510 17.01 26.84 -4.30
C ARG A 510 18.16 25.98 -4.80
N LEU A 511 18.71 26.36 -5.93
CA LEU A 511 19.71 25.57 -6.66
C LEU A 511 20.89 26.42 -7.15
N ARG A 512 21.98 25.73 -7.50
CA ARG A 512 23.20 26.34 -8.06
C ARG A 512 23.73 25.45 -9.18
N VAL A 513 23.59 25.92 -10.42
CA VAL A 513 24.03 25.18 -11.61
C VAL A 513 25.52 25.41 -11.82
N ARG A 514 26.32 24.34 -11.77
CA ARG A 514 27.77 24.38 -11.96
C ARG A 514 28.23 23.54 -13.16
N GLY A 515 27.43 22.55 -13.56
CA GLY A 515 27.63 21.67 -14.71
C GLY A 515 26.63 21.96 -15.83
N GLU A 516 26.20 20.92 -16.51
CA GLU A 516 25.32 21.04 -17.69
C GLU A 516 23.86 21.38 -17.34
N GLY A 517 23.47 21.29 -16.07
CA GLY A 517 22.12 21.60 -15.59
C GLY A 517 21.32 20.38 -15.16
N ILE A 518 20.01 20.60 -14.98
CA ILE A 518 19.07 19.58 -14.48
C ILE A 518 17.76 19.55 -15.26
N ARG A 519 17.12 18.38 -15.23
CA ARG A 519 15.71 18.19 -15.56
C ARG A 519 14.92 18.18 -14.27
N LEU A 520 13.84 18.95 -14.24
CA LEU A 520 12.84 18.95 -13.17
C LEU A 520 11.53 18.43 -13.73
N SER A 521 11.03 17.34 -13.19
CA SER A 521 9.76 16.75 -13.62
C SER A 521 8.79 16.67 -12.46
N LEU A 522 7.54 17.08 -12.69
CA LEU A 522 6.44 16.94 -11.75
C LEU A 522 5.60 15.72 -12.13
N THR A 523 5.35 14.84 -11.16
CA THR A 523 4.65 13.58 -11.39
C THR A 523 3.62 13.27 -10.30
N ASP A 524 2.68 12.39 -10.62
CA ASP A 524 1.66 11.88 -9.72
C ASP A 524 2.06 10.58 -9.00
N ARG A 525 3.23 10.02 -9.31
CA ARG A 525 3.78 8.79 -8.74
C ARG A 525 5.29 8.82 -8.65
N TRP A 526 5.83 7.93 -7.84
CA TRP A 526 7.27 7.76 -7.68
C TRP A 526 7.91 7.10 -8.91
N PHE A 527 8.97 7.68 -9.40
CA PHE A 527 9.87 7.10 -10.40
C PHE A 527 11.23 6.85 -9.76
N ASN A 528 11.96 5.85 -10.26
CA ASN A 528 13.34 5.70 -9.83
C ASN A 528 14.16 6.95 -10.18
N PRO A 529 15.09 7.39 -9.29
CA PRO A 529 15.92 8.58 -9.55
C PRO A 529 16.67 8.57 -10.89
N ILE A 530 17.00 7.39 -11.41
CA ILE A 530 17.73 7.25 -12.68
C ILE A 530 16.82 6.96 -13.88
N ASP A 531 15.51 6.93 -13.70
CA ASP A 531 14.58 6.59 -14.78
C ASP A 531 14.55 7.69 -15.85
N VAL A 532 15.06 7.38 -17.03
CA VAL A 532 15.11 8.32 -18.15
C VAL A 532 13.78 8.45 -18.89
N THR A 533 12.85 7.51 -18.69
CA THR A 533 11.52 7.54 -19.31
C THR A 533 10.62 8.60 -18.72
N ILE A 534 10.99 9.14 -17.59
CA ILE A 534 10.24 10.19 -16.90
C ILE A 534 10.00 11.42 -17.78
N LYS A 535 10.91 11.73 -18.70
CA LYS A 535 10.75 12.84 -19.66
C LYS A 535 9.49 12.74 -20.50
N ASP A 536 9.00 11.50 -20.74
CA ASP A 536 7.85 11.19 -21.57
C ASP A 536 6.59 10.88 -20.73
N LEU A 537 6.76 10.45 -19.49
CA LEU A 537 5.68 9.98 -18.61
C LEU A 537 5.27 10.98 -17.52
N ALA A 538 6.08 12.01 -17.26
CA ALA A 538 5.75 13.05 -16.30
C ALA A 538 4.59 13.94 -16.78
N GLN A 539 3.88 14.54 -15.86
CA GLN A 539 2.85 15.52 -16.19
C GLN A 539 3.46 16.81 -16.74
N PHE A 540 4.55 17.29 -16.12
CA PHE A 540 5.30 18.44 -16.60
C PHE A 540 6.80 18.19 -16.50
N THR A 541 7.56 18.63 -17.51
CA THR A 541 9.01 18.51 -17.54
C THR A 541 9.64 19.85 -17.94
N PHE A 542 10.59 20.32 -17.13
CA PHE A 542 11.39 21.50 -17.37
C PHE A 542 12.86 21.13 -17.46
N VAL A 543 13.53 21.68 -18.46
CA VAL A 543 14.97 21.53 -18.66
C VAL A 543 15.62 22.88 -18.32
N VAL A 544 16.55 22.85 -17.36
CA VAL A 544 17.28 24.03 -16.89
C VAL A 544 18.76 23.80 -17.18
N GLY A 545 19.23 24.31 -18.29
CA GLY A 545 20.62 24.23 -18.71
C GLY A 545 21.50 25.28 -18.05
N LYS A 546 22.79 25.15 -18.26
CA LYS A 546 23.81 26.06 -17.70
C LYS A 546 23.67 27.51 -18.11
N ASN A 547 22.96 27.82 -19.20
CA ASN A 547 22.76 29.17 -19.71
C ASN A 547 21.42 29.80 -19.31
N ASP A 548 20.52 29.04 -18.68
CA ASP A 548 19.18 29.51 -18.33
C ASP A 548 19.16 30.28 -17.01
N LEU A 549 20.15 30.03 -16.15
CA LEU A 549 20.31 30.66 -14.85
C LEU A 549 21.72 31.24 -14.70
N PRO A 550 21.94 32.20 -13.77
CA PRO A 550 23.27 32.68 -13.47
C PRO A 550 24.23 31.56 -13.09
N ALA A 551 25.31 31.41 -13.87
CA ALA A 551 26.29 30.34 -13.67
C ALA A 551 26.92 30.41 -12.28
N ASP A 552 27.01 29.27 -11.61
CA ASP A 552 27.67 29.08 -10.30
C ASP A 552 27.19 30.05 -9.21
N ASN A 553 25.91 30.42 -9.23
CA ASN A 553 25.28 31.26 -8.22
C ASN A 553 24.01 30.57 -7.66
N TRP A 554 23.76 30.77 -6.36
CA TRP A 554 22.52 30.34 -5.76
C TRP A 554 21.33 31.12 -6.31
N THR A 555 20.44 30.43 -6.97
CA THR A 555 19.21 30.96 -7.57
C THR A 555 18.01 30.27 -6.97
N GLU A 556 16.93 31.00 -6.71
CA GLU A 556 15.63 30.44 -6.37
C GLU A 556 14.76 30.48 -7.62
N ILE A 557 14.35 29.29 -8.05
CA ILE A 557 13.37 29.12 -9.10
C ILE A 557 12.02 28.71 -8.51
N ARG A 558 10.96 28.98 -9.26
CA ARG A 558 9.61 28.65 -8.87
C ARG A 558 8.86 28.00 -10.02
N ILE A 559 8.18 26.88 -9.75
CA ILE A 559 7.30 26.20 -10.69
C ILE A 559 5.88 26.29 -10.14
N VAL A 560 4.95 26.81 -10.92
CA VAL A 560 3.52 26.92 -10.59
C VAL A 560 2.74 26.07 -11.57
N TRP A 561 1.85 25.22 -11.08
CA TRP A 561 1.04 24.35 -11.93
C TRP A 561 -0.44 24.39 -11.58
N ASN A 562 -1.24 24.06 -12.58
CA ASN A 562 -2.68 23.81 -12.43
C ASN A 562 -3.06 22.66 -13.37
N THR A 563 -3.43 21.51 -12.79
CA THR A 563 -3.78 20.30 -13.57
C THR A 563 -5.12 20.41 -14.26
N GLU A 564 -6.07 21.18 -13.73
CA GLU A 564 -7.36 21.44 -14.36
C GLU A 564 -7.19 22.28 -15.62
N LYS A 565 -6.37 23.35 -15.55
CA LYS A 565 -6.00 24.18 -16.70
C LYS A 565 -4.97 23.49 -17.61
N ARG A 566 -4.38 22.38 -17.17
CA ARG A 566 -3.35 21.62 -17.88
C ARG A 566 -2.08 22.43 -18.18
N THR A 567 -1.71 23.35 -17.30
CA THR A 567 -0.57 24.26 -17.52
C THR A 567 0.39 24.31 -16.33
N ALA A 568 1.66 24.56 -16.62
CA ALA A 568 2.64 24.93 -15.61
C ALA A 568 3.61 25.98 -16.15
N GLU A 569 4.05 26.85 -15.26
CA GLU A 569 4.98 27.95 -15.55
C GLU A 569 6.22 27.85 -14.66
N PHE A 570 7.36 28.11 -15.24
CA PHE A 570 8.65 28.14 -14.56
C PHE A 570 9.19 29.57 -14.52
N PHE A 571 9.54 30.02 -13.32
CA PHE A 571 9.98 31.39 -13.05
C PHE A 571 11.41 31.41 -12.52
N ASN A 572 12.15 32.44 -12.92
CA ASN A 572 13.33 32.93 -12.23
C ASN A 572 13.02 34.33 -11.69
N GLY A 573 12.88 34.46 -10.37
CA GLY A 573 12.30 35.65 -9.75
C GLY A 573 10.86 35.89 -10.27
N ASN A 574 10.62 37.07 -10.86
CA ASN A 574 9.32 37.42 -11.46
C ASN A 574 9.25 37.14 -12.97
N LYS A 575 10.34 36.69 -13.59
CA LYS A 575 10.39 36.40 -15.02
C LYS A 575 9.96 34.96 -15.30
N VAL A 576 8.93 34.77 -16.16
CA VAL A 576 8.61 33.46 -16.74
C VAL A 576 9.70 33.08 -17.74
N LEU A 577 10.33 31.94 -17.53
CA LEU A 577 11.30 31.36 -18.45
C LEU A 577 10.66 30.32 -19.37
N PHE A 578 9.77 29.50 -18.83
CA PHE A 578 9.11 28.44 -19.58
C PHE A 578 7.62 28.38 -19.25
N HIS A 579 6.82 28.07 -20.26
CA HIS A 579 5.43 27.67 -20.14
C HIS A 579 5.31 26.26 -20.70
N LYS A 580 4.57 25.37 -20.02
CA LYS A 580 4.38 23.97 -20.40
C LYS A 580 2.92 23.58 -20.32
N GLU A 581 2.50 22.80 -21.29
CA GLU A 581 1.23 22.07 -21.24
C GLU A 581 1.44 20.70 -20.62
N MET A 582 0.41 20.19 -19.96
CA MET A 582 0.45 18.89 -19.30
C MET A 582 0.54 17.75 -20.33
N GLN A 583 1.59 16.95 -20.23
CA GLN A 583 1.90 15.88 -21.19
C GLN A 583 1.03 14.64 -20.96
N THR A 584 0.88 14.21 -19.72
CA THR A 584 0.08 13.04 -19.31
C THR A 584 -0.99 13.45 -18.30
N ASN A 585 -2.11 12.74 -18.28
CA ASN A 585 -3.20 13.03 -17.33
C ASN A 585 -2.83 12.58 -15.91
N THR A 586 -3.51 13.18 -14.94
CA THR A 586 -3.53 12.73 -13.55
C THR A 586 -4.96 12.86 -13.00
N GLU A 587 -5.37 11.93 -12.14
CA GLU A 587 -6.69 11.95 -11.51
C GLU A 587 -6.66 12.64 -10.13
N HIS A 588 -5.52 12.58 -9.45
CA HIS A 588 -5.40 13.00 -8.05
C HIS A 588 -4.41 14.15 -7.83
N GLY A 589 -3.92 14.76 -8.91
CA GLY A 589 -2.92 15.82 -8.84
C GLY A 589 -1.49 15.29 -8.74
N LEU A 590 -0.54 16.18 -8.53
CA LEU A 590 0.88 15.88 -8.52
C LEU A 590 1.36 15.71 -7.08
N SER A 591 2.25 14.76 -6.86
CA SER A 591 2.78 14.43 -5.53
C SER A 591 4.30 14.25 -5.49
N TYR A 592 4.99 14.44 -6.62
CA TYR A 592 6.42 14.22 -6.72
C TYR A 592 7.15 15.29 -7.55
N LEU A 593 8.32 15.67 -7.05
CA LEU A 593 9.37 16.34 -7.81
C LEU A 593 10.50 15.35 -8.07
N HIS A 594 10.80 15.13 -9.33
CA HIS A 594 11.93 14.33 -9.79
C HIS A 594 12.98 15.23 -10.40
N ILE A 595 14.23 15.08 -9.98
CA ILE A 595 15.37 15.91 -10.37
C ILE A 595 16.42 15.00 -10.98
N GLN A 596 16.89 15.30 -12.20
CA GLN A 596 17.95 14.52 -12.87
C GLN A 596 19.00 15.42 -13.50
N SER A 597 20.26 14.96 -13.55
CA SER A 597 21.32 15.60 -14.33
C SER A 597 21.00 15.60 -15.82
N LEU A 598 21.34 16.69 -16.52
CA LEU A 598 21.27 16.78 -17.99
C LEU A 598 22.56 16.35 -18.68
N ALA A 599 23.62 16.11 -17.94
CA ALA A 599 24.92 15.80 -18.52
C ALA A 599 24.88 14.52 -19.37
N GLU A 600 25.40 14.58 -20.58
CA GLU A 600 25.56 13.44 -21.51
C GLU A 600 26.87 12.68 -21.27
N THR A 601 27.84 13.35 -20.66
CA THR A 601 29.12 12.79 -20.26
C THR A 601 29.36 13.00 -18.78
N GLU A 602 30.45 12.49 -18.25
CA GLU A 602 30.83 12.69 -16.84
C GLU A 602 30.82 14.17 -16.46
N ASP A 603 30.08 14.51 -15.40
CA ASP A 603 29.94 15.87 -14.87
C ASP A 603 29.97 15.84 -13.34
N SER A 604 31.17 15.93 -12.79
CA SER A 604 31.38 15.95 -11.34
C SER A 604 30.99 17.28 -10.68
N LYS A 605 30.86 18.37 -11.46
CA LYS A 605 30.41 19.66 -10.94
C LYS A 605 28.93 19.67 -10.66
N GLY A 606 28.13 19.15 -11.58
CA GLY A 606 26.69 18.97 -11.47
C GLY A 606 25.91 20.22 -11.06
N THR A 607 24.78 20.00 -10.44
CA THR A 607 23.92 21.04 -9.85
C THR A 607 23.72 20.75 -8.35
N LEU A 608 23.87 21.79 -7.54
CA LEU A 608 23.60 21.73 -6.10
C LEU A 608 22.17 22.14 -5.82
N ILE A 609 21.50 21.41 -4.92
CA ILE A 609 20.17 21.73 -4.40
C ILE A 609 20.29 21.96 -2.90
N LYS A 610 19.79 23.11 -2.43
CA LYS A 610 19.88 23.50 -1.01
C LYS A 610 18.54 23.48 -0.29
N LYS A 611 17.44 23.68 -1.00
CA LYS A 611 16.11 23.75 -0.40
C LYS A 611 15.04 23.43 -1.43
N LEU A 612 14.02 22.70 -0.97
CA LEU A 612 12.78 22.43 -1.69
C LEU A 612 11.62 22.92 -0.82
N GLU A 613 10.66 23.61 -1.39
CA GLU A 613 9.44 24.03 -0.71
C GLU A 613 8.26 23.85 -1.64
N MET A 614 7.20 23.20 -1.16
CA MET A 614 5.95 23.02 -1.89
C MET A 614 4.81 23.62 -1.10
N LYS A 615 3.88 24.25 -1.80
CA LYS A 615 2.66 24.83 -1.23
C LYS A 615 1.48 24.61 -2.18
N GLU A 616 0.35 24.15 -1.64
CA GLU A 616 -0.96 24.13 -2.31
C GLU A 616 -1.60 25.53 -2.30
N PHE A 617 -2.34 25.91 -3.35
CA PHE A 617 -3.10 27.16 -3.44
C PHE A 617 -4.58 27.00 -3.11
#